data_0cf76ac729027f437e064e15f18aeead
#
_entry.id   0cf76ac729027f437e064e15f18aeead
#
_cell.length_a   1.000
_cell.length_b   1.000
_cell.length_c   1.000
_cell.angle_alpha   90.00
_cell.angle_beta   90.00
_cell.angle_gamma   90.00
#
_symmetry.space_group_name_H-M   'P 1'
#
loop_
_entity.id
_entity.type
_entity.pdbx_description
1 polymer ?
#
loop_
_entity_poly.entity_id
_entity_poly.type
_entity_poly.pdbx_seq_one_letter_code
_entity_poly.pdbx_strand_id
1 'polypeptide(L)' 'MSWKTINEILALASMDPSFREALQHDPISAVETQGFELTGDERQVFQTCRSLTLVECCRVLLERLAPLLHEEA' A
#
# COMPACT_ATOMS: atom_id res chain seq x y z
N MET A 1 8.90 -5.51 -2.17
CA MET A 1 8.44 -4.13 -2.47
C MET A 1 9.46 -3.15 -1.93
N SER A 2 9.71 -2.07 -2.64
CA SER A 2 10.67 -1.07 -2.23
C SER A 2 9.95 0.19 -1.72
N TRP A 3 10.71 1.07 -1.07
CA TRP A 3 10.18 2.37 -0.66
C TRP A 3 9.64 3.15 -1.85
N LYS A 4 10.32 3.03 -3.00
CA LYS A 4 9.86 3.70 -4.21
C LYS A 4 8.46 3.22 -4.59
N THR A 5 8.23 1.92 -4.53
CA THR A 5 6.93 1.36 -4.86
C THR A 5 5.86 1.85 -3.89
N ILE A 6 6.19 1.88 -2.60
CA ILE A 6 5.24 2.38 -1.61
C ILE A 6 4.90 3.85 -1.87
N ASN A 7 5.92 4.65 -2.18
CA ASN A 7 5.68 6.05 -2.50
C ASN A 7 4.80 6.21 -3.73
N GLU A 8 5.00 5.36 -4.73
CA GLU A 8 4.16 5.41 -5.93
C GLU A 8 2.70 5.07 -5.61
N ILE A 9 2.48 4.07 -4.76
CA ILE A 9 1.13 3.68 -4.37
C ILE A 9 0.46 4.83 -3.61
N LEU A 10 1.18 5.42 -2.67
CA LEU A 10 0.62 6.50 -1.86
C LEU A 10 0.39 7.76 -2.68
N ALA A 11 1.30 8.06 -3.60
CA ALA A 11 1.13 9.21 -4.48
C ALA A 11 -0.10 9.03 -5.37
N LEU A 12 -0.27 7.83 -5.92
CA LEU A 12 -1.43 7.54 -6.74
C LEU A 12 -2.72 7.68 -5.94
N ALA A 13 -2.73 7.16 -4.71
CA ALA A 13 -3.90 7.27 -3.86
C ALA A 13 -4.22 8.72 -3.51
N SER A 14 -3.21 9.57 -3.43
CA SER A 14 -3.41 10.99 -3.16
C SER A 14 -4.03 11.72 -4.34
N MET A 15 -3.68 11.31 -5.55
CA MET A 15 -4.11 12.01 -6.77
C MET A 15 -5.36 11.41 -7.39
N ASP A 16 -5.62 10.14 -7.16
CA ASP A 16 -6.73 9.43 -7.80
C ASP A 16 -7.75 8.99 -6.77
N PRO A 17 -8.88 9.71 -6.66
CA PRO A 17 -9.90 9.33 -5.68
C PRO A 17 -10.45 7.93 -5.88
N SER A 18 -10.53 7.46 -7.13
CA SER A 18 -11.03 6.13 -7.42
C SER A 18 -10.08 5.06 -6.87
N PHE A 19 -8.78 5.27 -7.04
CA PHE A 19 -7.80 4.34 -6.51
C PHE A 19 -7.82 4.36 -4.98
N ARG A 20 -7.92 5.56 -4.40
CA ARG A 20 -7.97 5.69 -2.94
C ARG A 20 -9.16 4.94 -2.36
N GLU A 21 -10.31 5.06 -3.01
CA GLU A 21 -11.50 4.36 -2.57
C GLU A 21 -11.34 2.85 -2.70
N ALA A 22 -10.80 2.40 -3.82
CA ALA A 22 -10.54 0.98 -4.03
C ALA A 22 -9.55 0.46 -2.99
N LEU A 23 -8.55 1.25 -2.65
CA LEU A 23 -7.56 0.87 -1.67
C LEU A 23 -8.20 0.66 -0.28
N GLN A 24 -9.21 1.45 0.05
CA GLN A 24 -9.90 1.32 1.31
C GLN A 24 -10.82 0.09 1.35
N HIS A 25 -11.41 -0.25 0.21
CA HIS A 25 -12.34 -1.36 0.14
C HIS A 25 -11.63 -2.70 -0.07
N ASP A 26 -10.64 -2.71 -0.93
CA ASP A 26 -9.92 -3.95 -1.27
C ASP A 26 -8.49 -3.59 -1.61
N PRO A 27 -7.66 -3.37 -0.60
CA PRO A 27 -6.30 -2.88 -0.82
C PRO A 27 -5.45 -3.80 -1.69
N ILE A 28 -5.57 -5.11 -1.53
CA ILE A 28 -4.75 -6.03 -2.30
C ILE A 28 -5.11 -5.96 -3.77
N SER A 29 -6.39 -6.05 -4.07
CA SER A 29 -6.84 -6.01 -5.46
C SER A 29 -6.52 -4.66 -6.10
N ALA A 30 -6.70 -3.58 -5.36
CA ALA A 30 -6.42 -2.24 -5.87
C ALA A 30 -4.95 -2.11 -6.28
N VAL A 31 -4.05 -2.59 -5.44
CA VAL A 31 -2.62 -2.51 -5.71
C VAL A 31 -2.24 -3.41 -6.88
N GLU A 32 -2.76 -4.63 -6.91
CA GLU A 32 -2.41 -5.57 -7.97
C GLU A 32 -2.97 -5.14 -9.32
N THR A 33 -4.13 -4.49 -9.32
CA THR A 33 -4.72 -3.98 -10.56
C THR A 33 -3.82 -2.93 -11.21
N GLN A 34 -3.04 -2.21 -10.42
CA GLN A 34 -2.12 -1.21 -10.93
C GLN A 34 -0.80 -1.81 -11.41
N GLY A 35 -0.64 -3.14 -11.30
CA GLY A 35 0.56 -3.79 -11.79
C GLY A 35 1.61 -4.05 -10.72
N PHE A 36 1.34 -3.72 -9.47
CA PHE A 36 2.27 -4.00 -8.39
C PHE A 36 2.06 -5.42 -7.89
N GLU A 37 3.16 -6.07 -7.51
CA GLU A 37 3.11 -7.43 -6.99
C GLU A 37 3.41 -7.43 -5.50
N LEU A 38 2.65 -8.23 -4.76
CA LEU A 38 2.79 -8.30 -3.31
C LEU A 38 3.23 -9.69 -2.89
N THR A 39 4.17 -9.75 -1.95
CA THR A 39 4.52 -11.01 -1.30
C THR A 39 3.43 -11.38 -0.30
N GLY A 40 3.52 -12.58 0.27
CA GLY A 40 2.54 -13.00 1.26
C GLY A 40 2.50 -12.08 2.47
N ASP A 41 3.69 -11.67 2.96
CA ASP A 41 3.76 -10.77 4.09
C ASP A 41 3.16 -9.41 3.76
N GLU A 42 3.46 -8.92 2.56
CA GLU A 42 2.93 -7.63 2.12
C GLU A 42 1.42 -7.67 1.98
N ARG A 43 0.88 -8.79 1.49
CA ARG A 43 -0.56 -8.94 1.40
C ARG A 43 -1.23 -8.82 2.76
N GLN A 44 -0.64 -9.41 3.78
CA GLN A 44 -1.19 -9.33 5.12
C GLN A 44 -1.22 -7.89 5.64
N VAL A 45 -0.14 -7.16 5.39
CA VAL A 45 -0.09 -5.76 5.82
C VAL A 45 -1.13 -4.92 5.09
N PHE A 46 -1.25 -5.09 3.77
CA PHE A 46 -2.26 -4.35 3.03
C PHE A 46 -3.67 -4.74 3.43
N GLN A 47 -3.88 -6.00 3.83
CA GLN A 47 -5.19 -6.43 4.30
C GLN A 47 -5.60 -5.65 5.55
N THR A 48 -4.66 -5.31 6.41
CA THR A 48 -4.98 -4.52 7.60
C THR A 48 -5.33 -3.07 7.27
N CYS A 49 -5.01 -2.62 6.05
CA CYS A 49 -5.36 -1.27 5.61
C CYS A 49 -6.82 -1.15 5.18
N ARG A 50 -7.52 -2.26 5.08
CA ARG A 50 -8.91 -2.25 4.66
C ARG A 50 -9.74 -1.40 5.61
N SER A 51 -10.53 -0.53 5.05
CA SER A 51 -11.41 0.38 5.79
C SER A 51 -10.67 1.48 6.57
N LEU A 52 -9.37 1.61 6.36
CA LEU A 52 -8.61 2.70 6.98
C LEU A 52 -8.61 3.92 6.07
N THR A 53 -8.46 5.10 6.69
CA THR A 53 -8.26 6.32 5.91
C THR A 53 -6.88 6.27 5.27
N LEU A 54 -6.64 7.15 4.30
CA LEU A 54 -5.34 7.20 3.65
C LEU A 54 -4.23 7.50 4.65
N VAL A 55 -4.48 8.40 5.61
CA VAL A 55 -3.49 8.73 6.62
C VAL A 55 -3.16 7.52 7.48
N GLU A 56 -4.18 6.79 7.90
CA GLU A 56 -3.98 5.59 8.72
C GLU A 56 -3.29 4.50 7.92
N CYS A 57 -3.64 4.36 6.65
CA CYS A 57 -3.00 3.40 5.77
C CYS A 57 -1.52 3.71 5.62
N CYS A 58 -1.17 4.98 5.42
CA CYS A 58 0.24 5.39 5.35
C CYS A 58 0.99 4.99 6.60
N ARG A 59 0.39 5.23 7.76
CA ARG A 59 1.04 4.91 9.03
C ARG A 59 1.29 3.41 9.16
N VAL A 60 0.27 2.60 8.85
CA VAL A 60 0.41 1.14 8.94
C VAL A 60 1.50 0.66 7.99
N LEU A 61 1.51 1.16 6.76
CA LEU A 61 2.51 0.74 5.79
C LEU A 61 3.91 1.10 6.25
N LEU A 62 4.09 2.32 6.79
CA LEU A 62 5.39 2.73 7.26
C LEU A 62 5.86 1.93 8.47
N GLU A 63 4.94 1.62 9.37
CA GLU A 63 5.32 0.89 10.58
C GLU A 63 5.53 -0.60 10.33
N ARG A 64 4.71 -1.20 9.47
CA ARG A 64 4.73 -2.64 9.30
C ARG A 64 5.56 -3.11 8.12
N LEU A 65 5.63 -2.31 7.05
CA LEU A 65 6.40 -2.71 5.89
C LEU A 65 7.86 -2.31 5.98
N ALA A 66 8.17 -1.26 6.74
CA ALA A 66 9.55 -0.82 6.83
C ALA A 66 10.53 -1.95 7.20
N PRO A 67 10.22 -2.79 8.22
CA PRO A 67 11.13 -3.88 8.57
C PRO A 67 11.26 -4.95 7.49
N LEU A 68 10.31 -5.02 6.58
CA LEU A 68 10.30 -6.02 5.52
C LEU A 68 10.96 -5.53 4.25
N LEU A 69 11.21 -4.24 4.14
CA LEU A 69 11.78 -3.66 2.94
C LEU A 69 13.30 -3.76 2.96
N HIS A 70 13.87 -4.06 1.80
CA HIS A 70 15.31 -4.00 1.64
C HIS A 70 15.65 -2.60 1.22
N GLU A 71 16.51 -1.96 2.01
CA GLU A 71 16.93 -0.62 1.70
C GLU A 71 17.76 -0.61 0.43
N GLU A 72 17.37 0.24 -0.46
CA GLU A 72 18.19 0.51 -1.63
C GLU A 72 19.03 1.70 -1.31
N ALA A 73 20.23 1.45 -1.01
CA ALA A 73 21.11 2.54 -0.63
C ALA A 73 21.30 3.53 -1.76
#